data_4c2d0c94090f1d1d469d6e81ff40edad
#
_entry.id   4c2d0c94090f1d1d469d6e81ff40edad
#
_cell.length_a   1.000
_cell.length_b   1.000
_cell.length_c   1.000
_cell.angle_alpha   90.00
_cell.angle_beta   90.00
_cell.angle_gamma   90.00
#
_symmetry.space_group_name_H-M   'P 1'
#
loop_
_entity.id
_entity.type
_entity.pdbx_description
1 polymer ?
#
loop_
_entity_poly.entity_id
_entity_poly.type
_entity_poly.pdbx_seq_one_letter_code
_entity_poly.pdbx_strand_id
1 'polypeptide(L)'
;MIAAFSWIPKGASKAMPDSAESPSMEDIKELIQNGTFKKSLSGMDEEEEMDDETQXVAHAKSVAKSFGKPCSKSKGASSSSTDADDVVKFLKELDMDNYDEEDGEIELFSSGQGDLYYPSNEMDPYLKDTDADYDSEDLDDMIIRPTDLLIICASIKREVNSLEVYVYEESGNMYLRHDMIISKAPLCTAWLDCPLKGGEKGNFVAIGSMDSSKEIWDLDLVNEVLPCVQLGRIAGQTSDCHTDPVIDLAWNKEFRNIVASASADKKVKVWDVATGKCKVTMEHHEEKVKAVAWNHYAPEVLLSGSSDGTVVMKDGRDPSHSGLKWSTKAEVEDLAWDPHSEHSFVASLEDGTVKGFDIRASDLSPNFILHAHYGEVSSISYNIQAPNLLATGSRDESVKLWDLSNNQPSWIATNMPNAGEVFSVSFSADCPFLLAVCGSEGLNVWDTLSDTGVSRRYGSSRP
;
A
#
# COMPACT_ATOMS: atom_id res chain seq x y z
N MET A 1 5.71 7.94 2.96
CA MET A 1 4.98 8.27 1.72
C MET A 1 3.94 7.19 1.47
N ILE A 2 2.69 7.57 1.26
CA ILE A 2 1.63 6.62 0.92
C ILE A 2 1.30 6.81 -0.56
N ALA A 3 1.61 5.78 -1.37
CA ALA A 3 1.48 5.84 -2.84
C ALA A 3 0.02 5.74 -3.28
N ALA A 4 -0.77 4.91 -2.61
CA ALA A 4 -2.17 4.65 -2.95
C ALA A 4 -2.92 4.12 -1.73
N PHE A 5 -4.24 4.16 -1.78
CA PHE A 5 -5.07 3.58 -0.73
C PHE A 5 -6.41 3.12 -1.30
N SER A 6 -7.11 2.29 -0.53
CA SER A 6 -8.50 1.88 -0.82
C SER A 6 -9.32 1.85 0.46
N TRP A 7 -10.57 2.29 0.38
CA TRP A 7 -11.54 2.08 1.45
C TRP A 7 -11.96 0.60 1.48
N ILE A 8 -12.08 0.04 2.67
CA ILE A 8 -12.63 -1.29 2.89
C ILE A 8 -14.08 -1.10 3.36
N PRO A 9 -15.08 -1.65 2.64
CA PRO A 9 -16.49 -1.49 3.03
C PRO A 9 -16.80 -2.03 4.43
N LYS A 10 -17.71 -1.37 5.14
CA LYS A 10 -18.17 -1.82 6.46
C LYS A 10 -18.69 -3.26 6.41
N GLY A 11 -18.24 -4.06 7.37
CA GLY A 11 -18.63 -5.46 7.48
C GLY A 11 -17.94 -6.40 6.49
N ALA A 12 -16.98 -5.91 5.71
CA ALA A 12 -16.16 -6.76 4.83
C ALA A 12 -15.08 -7.51 5.63
N SER A 13 -14.46 -6.83 6.59
CA SER A 13 -13.42 -7.40 7.45
C SER A 13 -13.99 -8.18 8.62
N LYS A 14 -13.28 -9.19 9.07
CA LYS A 14 -13.56 -9.88 10.34
C LYS A 14 -13.36 -8.89 11.49
N ALA A 15 -14.23 -8.99 12.52
CA ALA A 15 -14.09 -8.16 13.72
C ALA A 15 -12.70 -8.35 14.37
N MET A 16 -12.22 -9.60 14.38
CA MET A 16 -10.87 -9.94 14.83
C MET A 16 -10.17 -10.72 13.71
N PRO A 17 -8.96 -10.34 13.30
CA PRO A 17 -8.26 -11.05 12.25
C PRO A 17 -7.73 -12.39 12.75
N ASP A 18 -7.55 -13.33 11.85
CA ASP A 18 -6.88 -14.59 12.15
C ASP A 18 -5.37 -14.41 12.02
N SER A 19 -4.58 -15.11 12.83
CA SER A 19 -3.12 -15.13 12.67
C SER A 19 -2.75 -16.16 11.59
N ALA A 20 -1.89 -15.75 10.65
CA ALA A 20 -1.35 -16.67 9.65
C ALA A 20 -0.47 -17.71 10.31
N GLU A 21 -0.41 -18.91 9.72
CA GLU A 21 0.52 -19.95 10.17
C GLU A 21 1.97 -19.51 9.93
N SER A 22 2.87 -19.92 10.81
CA SER A 22 4.29 -19.62 10.65
C SER A 22 4.81 -20.11 9.28
N PRO A 23 5.60 -19.29 8.57
CA PRO A 23 6.06 -19.66 7.23
C PRO A 23 6.92 -20.91 7.25
N SER A 24 6.73 -21.77 6.27
CA SER A 24 7.54 -22.99 6.12
C SER A 24 8.98 -22.64 5.71
N MET A 25 9.88 -23.59 5.83
CA MET A 25 11.27 -23.43 5.37
C MET A 25 11.34 -23.18 3.85
N GLU A 26 10.36 -23.67 3.10
CA GLU A 26 10.26 -23.44 1.65
C GLU A 26 9.83 -22.00 1.35
N ASP A 27 8.86 -21.48 2.10
CA ASP A 27 8.41 -20.09 2.01
C ASP A 27 9.53 -19.11 2.35
N ILE A 28 10.31 -19.40 3.41
CA ILE A 28 11.47 -18.59 3.80
C ILE A 28 12.52 -18.56 2.68
N LYS A 29 12.80 -19.70 2.04
CA LYS A 29 13.71 -19.74 0.89
C LYS A 29 13.20 -18.91 -0.28
N GLU A 30 11.92 -18.96 -0.57
CA GLU A 30 11.30 -18.15 -1.63
C GLU A 30 11.42 -16.65 -1.33
N LEU A 31 11.19 -16.22 -0.08
CA LEU A 31 11.35 -14.82 0.35
C LEU A 31 12.80 -14.34 0.17
N ILE A 32 13.77 -15.16 0.52
CA ILE A 32 15.20 -14.85 0.35
C ILE A 32 15.54 -14.74 -1.14
N GLN A 33 15.06 -15.67 -1.98
CA GLN A 33 15.31 -15.66 -3.43
C GLN A 33 14.66 -14.47 -4.13
N ASN A 34 13.47 -14.05 -3.67
CA ASN A 34 12.74 -12.90 -4.22
C ASN A 34 13.34 -11.55 -3.80
N GLY A 35 14.36 -11.57 -2.94
CA GLY A 35 15.14 -10.39 -2.55
C GLY A 35 14.48 -9.48 -1.54
N THR A 36 13.46 -9.95 -0.82
CA THR A 36 12.75 -9.17 0.20
C THR A 36 13.71 -8.67 1.30
N PHE A 37 14.77 -9.44 1.60
CA PHE A 37 15.77 -9.11 2.62
C PHE A 37 17.10 -8.56 2.06
N LYS A 38 17.24 -8.40 0.75
CA LYS A 38 18.52 -7.93 0.16
C LYS A 38 18.80 -6.43 0.29
N LYS A 39 17.82 -5.62 0.61
CA LYS A 39 17.98 -4.16 0.66
C LYS A 39 18.72 -3.65 1.90
N SER A 40 18.86 -4.46 2.96
CA SER A 40 19.55 -4.01 4.18
C SER A 40 21.09 -4.11 4.10
N LEU A 41 21.63 -4.76 3.06
CA LEU A 41 23.07 -5.03 2.94
C LEU A 41 23.78 -4.27 1.80
N SER A 42 23.07 -3.55 0.93
CA SER A 42 23.68 -2.90 -0.25
C SER A 42 24.08 -1.43 -0.05
N GLY A 43 24.44 -1.05 1.16
CA GLY A 43 24.94 0.29 1.48
C GLY A 43 26.45 0.41 1.57
N MET A 44 27.21 -0.56 1.08
CA MET A 44 28.67 -0.49 1.01
C MET A 44 29.17 -0.90 -0.37
N ASP A 45 30.05 -0.08 -0.89
CA ASP A 45 30.60 -0.10 -2.25
C ASP A 45 31.11 -1.45 -2.76
N GLU A 46 30.93 -1.64 -4.05
CA GLU A 46 31.48 -2.76 -4.83
C GLU A 46 32.98 -2.87 -4.66
N GLU A 47 33.49 -3.99 -4.22
CA GLU A 47 34.68 -4.68 -4.74
C GLU A 47 35.00 -5.96 -4.00
N GLU A 48 35.34 -6.98 -4.77
CA GLU A 48 35.98 -8.30 -4.47
C GLU A 48 35.13 -9.39 -3.83
N GLU A 49 34.94 -10.47 -4.60
CA GLU A 49 34.48 -11.77 -4.13
C GLU A 49 35.47 -12.37 -3.12
N MET A 50 35.07 -12.41 -1.85
CA MET A 50 35.79 -13.13 -0.79
C MET A 50 34.92 -14.24 -0.21
N ASP A 51 35.53 -15.36 0.13
CA ASP A 51 34.88 -16.54 0.71
C ASP A 51 34.03 -16.25 1.95
N ASP A 52 32.92 -16.96 2.08
CA ASP A 52 31.87 -16.80 3.11
C ASP A 52 32.38 -16.80 4.56
N GLU A 53 33.42 -17.57 4.87
CA GLU A 53 34.01 -17.66 6.22
C GLU A 53 34.70 -16.35 6.65
N THR A 54 35.19 -15.57 5.72
CA THR A 54 35.90 -14.32 6.03
C THR A 54 34.93 -13.17 6.37
N GLN A 55 33.75 -13.23 5.90
CA GLN A 55 32.73 -12.24 6.20
C GLN A 55 32.18 -12.28 7.64
N UNK A 56 32.15 -13.23 8.06
CA UNK A 56 31.70 -13.38 9.30
C UNK A 56 32.59 -12.89 10.32
N VAL A 57 33.67 -13.20 10.12
CA VAL A 57 34.69 -12.74 11.08
C VAL A 57 34.82 -11.21 11.05
N ALA A 58 34.69 -10.62 9.88
CA ALA A 58 34.70 -9.14 9.71
C ALA A 58 33.50 -8.46 10.38
N HIS A 59 32.32 -9.07 10.30
CA HIS A 59 31.10 -8.56 10.93
C HIS A 59 31.19 -8.65 12.48
N ALA A 60 31.65 -9.77 13.01
CA ALA A 60 31.89 -9.96 14.46
C ALA A 60 32.88 -8.91 15.00
N LYS A 61 33.94 -8.60 14.25
CA LYS A 61 34.93 -7.58 14.62
C LYS A 61 34.36 -6.16 14.62
N SER A 62 33.38 -5.85 13.73
CA SER A 62 32.75 -4.52 13.69
C SER A 62 31.78 -4.32 14.88
N VAL A 63 31.05 -5.37 15.27
CA VAL A 63 30.11 -5.33 16.39
C VAL A 63 30.87 -5.23 17.72
N ALA A 64 31.99 -5.94 17.87
CA ALA A 64 32.84 -5.86 19.07
C ALA A 64 33.44 -4.46 19.27
N LYS A 65 33.74 -3.72 18.17
CA LYS A 65 34.22 -2.33 18.25
C LYS A 65 33.15 -1.32 18.70
N SER A 66 31.88 -1.62 18.55
CA SER A 66 30.79 -0.70 18.92
C SER A 66 30.46 -0.75 20.43
N PHE A 67 30.80 -1.83 21.13
CA PHE A 67 30.46 -2.01 22.53
C PHE A 67 31.55 -1.58 23.53
N GLY A 68 32.72 -1.12 23.07
CA GLY A 68 33.86 -0.82 23.92
C GLY A 68 34.18 0.64 24.19
N LYS A 69 33.27 1.39 24.85
CA LYS A 69 33.65 2.69 25.43
C LYS A 69 33.01 2.93 26.79
N PRO A 70 33.74 2.77 27.88
CA PRO A 70 33.34 3.39 29.14
C PRO A 70 33.86 4.82 29.20
N CYS A 71 33.03 5.71 29.67
CA CYS A 71 33.32 7.12 29.86
C CYS A 71 34.21 7.37 31.09
N SER A 72 35.41 7.87 30.90
CA SER A 72 36.09 8.64 31.95
C SER A 72 37.18 9.55 31.37
N LYS A 73 37.24 10.74 31.93
CA LYS A 73 38.11 11.87 31.57
C LYS A 73 39.59 11.60 31.83
N SER A 74 40.44 12.00 30.96
CA SER A 74 41.54 12.98 31.08
C SER A 74 42.82 12.60 30.34
N LYS A 75 43.28 13.60 29.59
CA LYS A 75 44.65 13.96 29.17
C LYS A 75 45.69 12.92 28.74
N GLY A 76 46.13 13.13 27.52
CA GLY A 76 47.57 13.01 27.17
C GLY A 76 47.97 11.92 26.19
N ALA A 77 48.29 12.36 25.02
CA ALA A 77 49.30 11.90 24.07
C ALA A 77 49.66 10.41 23.89
N SER A 78 49.72 10.11 22.65
CA SER A 78 50.60 9.16 21.94
C SER A 78 49.96 7.87 21.44
N SER A 79 50.14 7.71 20.16
CA SER A 79 49.86 6.55 19.33
C SER A 79 50.48 5.24 19.79
N SER A 80 49.74 4.15 19.82
CA SER A 80 50.31 2.83 19.58
C SER A 80 49.22 1.90 19.05
N SER A 81 49.54 1.26 17.94
CA SER A 81 48.80 0.16 17.34
C SER A 81 48.64 -0.98 18.35
N THR A 82 47.41 -1.33 18.68
CA THR A 82 47.15 -2.57 19.42
C THR A 82 47.25 -3.73 18.41
N ASP A 83 48.24 -4.56 18.62
CA ASP A 83 48.49 -5.76 17.81
C ASP A 83 47.35 -6.79 17.93
N ALA A 84 47.06 -7.45 16.84
CA ALA A 84 46.07 -8.51 16.72
C ALA A 84 46.34 -9.67 17.72
N ASP A 85 47.56 -9.80 18.19
CA ASP A 85 48.02 -10.81 19.18
C ASP A 85 47.40 -10.60 20.59
N ASP A 86 47.10 -9.35 20.96
CA ASP A 86 46.46 -9.05 22.25
C ASP A 86 44.98 -9.47 22.29
N VAL A 87 44.28 -9.42 21.16
CA VAL A 87 42.89 -9.86 21.06
C VAL A 87 42.80 -11.39 21.08
N VAL A 88 43.73 -12.06 20.40
CA VAL A 88 43.81 -13.53 20.39
C VAL A 88 44.15 -14.06 21.80
N LYS A 89 44.98 -13.35 22.55
CA LYS A 89 45.32 -13.71 23.92
C LYS A 89 44.16 -13.55 24.89
N PHE A 90 43.38 -12.47 24.73
CA PHE A 90 42.18 -12.22 25.52
C PHE A 90 41.07 -13.27 25.23
N LEU A 91 40.90 -13.69 23.96
CA LEU A 91 39.94 -14.73 23.59
C LEU A 91 40.36 -16.12 24.12
N LYS A 92 41.65 -16.39 24.23
CA LYS A 92 42.15 -17.61 24.85
C LYS A 92 42.00 -17.63 26.39
N GLU A 93 41.99 -16.44 27.01
CA GLU A 93 41.72 -16.31 28.45
C GLU A 93 40.24 -16.56 28.81
N LEU A 94 39.33 -16.48 27.84
CA LEU A 94 37.91 -16.76 28.03
C LEU A 94 37.55 -18.26 27.96
N ASP A 95 38.50 -19.12 27.62
CA ASP A 95 38.39 -20.59 27.60
C ASP A 95 37.05 -21.13 27.01
N MET A 96 36.68 -20.57 25.85
CA MET A 96 35.39 -20.86 25.20
C MET A 96 35.28 -22.34 24.74
N ASP A 97 36.39 -23.05 24.62
CA ASP A 97 36.38 -24.45 24.19
C ASP A 97 35.88 -25.41 25.28
N ASN A 98 35.84 -24.97 26.57
CA ASN A 98 35.39 -25.77 27.69
C ASN A 98 34.12 -25.22 28.35
N TYR A 99 33.41 -24.36 27.71
CA TYR A 99 32.21 -23.67 28.25
C TYR A 99 31.10 -24.64 28.69
N ASP A 100 31.00 -25.79 28.04
CA ASP A 100 29.96 -26.79 28.31
C ASP A 100 30.34 -27.80 29.41
N GLU A 101 31.56 -27.71 30.00
CA GLU A 101 32.03 -28.67 30.99
C GLU A 101 31.98 -28.17 32.45
N GLU A 102 31.47 -26.98 32.69
CA GLU A 102 31.35 -26.47 34.08
C GLU A 102 30.06 -26.95 34.77
N ASP A 103 30.03 -28.22 35.15
CA ASP A 103 29.05 -28.79 36.10
C ASP A 103 29.43 -28.43 37.55
N GLY A 104 29.75 -27.18 37.80
CA GLY A 104 30.05 -26.69 39.16
C GLY A 104 29.10 -25.56 39.54
N GLU A 105 28.40 -25.69 40.67
CA GLU A 105 27.60 -24.63 41.26
C GLU A 105 28.40 -23.33 41.39
N ILE A 106 28.31 -22.45 40.42
CA ILE A 106 28.86 -21.11 40.54
C ILE A 106 27.79 -20.24 41.23
N GLU A 107 27.98 -20.03 42.56
CA GLU A 107 27.23 -19.02 43.29
C GLU A 107 27.64 -17.62 42.81
N LEU A 108 27.15 -17.21 41.66
CA LEU A 108 27.53 -15.92 41.05
C LEU A 108 26.92 -14.70 41.76
N PHE A 109 25.93 -14.88 42.63
CA PHE A 109 25.25 -13.77 43.31
C PHE A 109 24.85 -14.09 44.74
N SER A 110 25.78 -14.52 45.56
CA SER A 110 25.52 -14.79 46.99
C SER A 110 25.69 -13.55 47.88
N SER A 111 25.02 -12.45 47.58
CA SER A 111 24.90 -11.35 48.53
C SER A 111 23.61 -10.56 48.35
N GLY A 112 22.58 -11.06 48.94
CA GLY A 112 21.53 -10.24 49.53
C GLY A 112 20.56 -9.45 48.69
N GLN A 113 20.39 -9.76 47.38
CA GLN A 113 19.22 -9.29 46.63
C GLN A 113 18.60 -10.50 45.90
N GLY A 114 17.41 -10.81 46.30
CA GLY A 114 16.68 -12.02 46.00
C GLY A 114 16.65 -12.49 44.54
N ASP A 115 16.33 -13.72 44.42
CA ASP A 115 16.30 -14.56 43.23
C ASP A 115 15.79 -13.84 41.97
N LEU A 116 16.74 -13.30 41.22
CA LEU A 116 16.45 -12.63 39.90
C LEU A 116 16.59 -13.61 38.72
N TYR A 117 17.04 -14.83 38.98
CA TYR A 117 17.22 -15.86 37.96
C TYR A 117 16.40 -17.10 38.27
N TYR A 118 15.50 -17.46 37.39
CA TYR A 118 14.71 -18.68 37.49
C TYR A 118 15.16 -19.65 36.39
N PRO A 119 15.44 -20.94 36.73
CA PRO A 119 15.96 -21.91 35.74
C PRO A 119 15.00 -22.22 34.59
N SER A 120 13.72 -21.87 34.71
CA SER A 120 12.75 -21.98 33.62
C SER A 120 11.66 -20.94 33.81
N ASN A 121 11.01 -20.54 32.72
CA ASN A 121 9.88 -19.60 32.72
C ASN A 121 8.73 -20.06 33.62
N GLU A 122 8.55 -21.38 33.80
CA GLU A 122 7.53 -21.94 34.69
C GLU A 122 7.80 -21.70 36.19
N MET A 123 9.04 -21.41 36.54
CA MET A 123 9.44 -21.14 37.91
C MET A 123 9.50 -19.65 38.26
N ASP A 124 9.46 -18.80 37.25
CA ASP A 124 9.48 -17.35 37.44
C ASP A 124 8.09 -16.86 37.88
N PRO A 125 7.95 -16.33 39.11
CA PRO A 125 6.67 -15.83 39.60
C PRO A 125 6.17 -14.59 38.85
N TYR A 126 7.06 -13.87 38.13
CA TYR A 126 6.70 -12.72 37.34
C TYR A 126 6.23 -13.11 35.94
N LEU A 127 6.46 -14.35 35.52
CA LEU A 127 5.99 -14.86 34.22
C LEU A 127 4.78 -15.80 34.35
N LYS A 128 4.43 -16.22 35.57
CA LYS A 128 3.28 -17.11 35.80
C LYS A 128 1.92 -16.44 35.53
N ASP A 129 1.86 -15.14 35.61
CA ASP A 129 0.65 -14.37 35.38
C ASP A 129 0.55 -13.82 33.95
N THR A 130 1.57 -14.06 33.09
CA THR A 130 1.57 -13.53 31.71
C THR A 130 0.65 -14.26 30.73
N ASP A 131 0.12 -15.41 31.11
CA ASP A 131 -0.93 -16.07 30.32
C ASP A 131 -2.32 -15.37 30.49
N ALA A 132 -2.45 -14.42 31.43
CA ALA A 132 -3.69 -13.70 31.69
C ALA A 132 -3.67 -12.21 31.35
N ASP A 133 -2.47 -11.64 31.22
CA ASP A 133 -2.25 -10.23 30.88
C ASP A 133 -1.56 -10.08 29.52
N TYR A 134 -2.05 -10.77 28.49
CA TYR A 134 -2.00 -10.16 27.17
C TYR A 134 -2.79 -8.88 27.35
N ASP A 135 -2.10 -7.79 27.25
CA ASP A 135 -2.64 -6.48 27.57
C ASP A 135 -4.02 -6.35 26.92
N SER A 136 -5.07 -6.29 27.72
CA SER A 136 -6.44 -6.24 27.21
C SER A 136 -6.66 -5.00 26.34
N GLU A 137 -5.82 -3.98 26.52
CA GLU A 137 -5.81 -2.76 25.71
C GLU A 137 -5.35 -3.06 24.28
N ASP A 138 -4.29 -3.86 24.10
CA ASP A 138 -3.79 -4.26 22.76
C ASP A 138 -4.81 -5.11 21.99
N LEU A 139 -5.56 -5.96 22.69
CA LEU A 139 -6.61 -6.78 22.07
C LEU A 139 -7.82 -5.92 21.66
N ASP A 140 -8.18 -4.92 22.46
CA ASP A 140 -9.30 -4.01 22.15
C ASP A 140 -8.99 -3.19 20.89
N ASP A 141 -7.73 -2.80 20.66
CA ASP A 141 -7.30 -2.06 19.46
C ASP A 141 -7.33 -2.92 18.18
N MET A 142 -7.28 -4.25 18.33
CA MET A 142 -7.40 -5.17 17.19
C MET A 142 -8.84 -5.41 16.76
N ILE A 143 -9.83 -5.10 17.62
CA ILE A 143 -11.25 -5.39 17.36
C ILE A 143 -11.87 -4.26 16.53
N ILE A 144 -12.37 -4.60 15.34
CA ILE A 144 -13.12 -3.67 14.48
C ILE A 144 -14.57 -3.60 14.97
N ARG A 145 -15.01 -2.40 15.27
CA ARG A 145 -16.41 -2.13 15.65
C ARG A 145 -17.26 -1.91 14.39
N PRO A 146 -18.56 -2.21 14.43
CA PRO A 146 -19.43 -1.99 13.26
C PRO A 146 -19.52 -0.52 12.79
N THR A 147 -19.15 0.42 13.64
CA THR A 147 -19.13 1.85 13.33
C THR A 147 -17.87 2.28 12.59
N ASP A 148 -16.79 1.52 12.73
CA ASP A 148 -15.47 1.89 12.26
C ASP A 148 -15.37 1.81 10.74
N LEU A 149 -14.55 2.68 10.19
CA LEU A 149 -14.16 2.66 8.78
C LEU A 149 -12.72 2.19 8.65
N LEU A 150 -12.45 1.42 7.62
CA LEU A 150 -11.12 0.88 7.38
C LEU A 150 -10.53 1.43 6.09
N ILE A 151 -9.23 1.74 6.14
CA ILE A 151 -8.46 2.21 4.99
C ILE A 151 -7.21 1.33 4.88
N ILE A 152 -7.02 0.70 3.72
CA ILE A 152 -5.78 0.01 3.41
C ILE A 152 -4.88 0.96 2.61
N CYS A 153 -3.65 1.16 3.07
CA CYS A 153 -2.67 2.08 2.48
C CYS A 153 -1.44 1.32 1.99
N ALA A 154 -0.97 1.68 0.82
CA ALA A 154 0.28 1.19 0.24
C ALA A 154 1.40 2.16 0.59
N SER A 155 2.24 1.78 1.55
CA SER A 155 3.27 2.64 2.14
C SER A 155 4.66 2.31 1.60
N ILE A 156 5.40 3.34 1.19
CA ILE A 156 6.79 3.24 0.75
C ILE A 156 7.66 3.94 1.79
N LYS A 157 8.49 3.17 2.48
CA LYS A 157 9.46 3.67 3.46
C LYS A 157 10.88 3.35 2.97
N ARG A 158 11.88 4.03 3.51
CA ARG A 158 13.27 3.89 3.08
C ARG A 158 13.79 2.45 3.12
N GLU A 159 13.41 1.72 4.14
CA GLU A 159 13.92 0.37 4.40
C GLU A 159 12.94 -0.73 3.98
N VAL A 160 11.64 -0.49 4.17
CA VAL A 160 10.62 -1.52 4.00
C VAL A 160 9.37 -0.91 3.38
N ASN A 161 8.78 -1.60 2.41
CA ASN A 161 7.47 -1.27 1.88
C ASN A 161 6.42 -2.09 2.65
N SER A 162 5.27 -1.50 2.92
CA SER A 162 4.21 -2.17 3.67
C SER A 162 2.81 -1.82 3.17
N LEU A 163 1.90 -2.74 3.41
CA LEU A 163 0.46 -2.46 3.42
C LEU A 163 0.07 -2.15 4.87
N GLU A 164 -0.57 -1.04 5.10
CA GLU A 164 -0.96 -0.57 6.42
C GLU A 164 -2.48 -0.47 6.49
N VAL A 165 -3.10 -1.17 7.45
CA VAL A 165 -4.55 -1.10 7.67
C VAL A 165 -4.83 -0.12 8.81
N TYR A 166 -5.49 0.97 8.48
CA TYR A 166 -5.91 2.01 9.42
C TYR A 166 -7.37 1.85 9.78
N VAL A 167 -7.67 2.09 11.05
CA VAL A 167 -9.03 2.22 11.57
C VAL A 167 -9.33 3.71 11.75
N TYR A 168 -10.47 4.15 11.24
CA TYR A 168 -10.99 5.49 11.46
C TYR A 168 -12.30 5.38 12.23
N GLU A 169 -12.30 5.85 13.48
CA GLU A 169 -13.43 5.78 14.40
C GLU A 169 -14.44 6.92 14.17
N GLU A 170 -15.66 6.72 14.62
CA GLU A 170 -16.72 7.75 14.61
C GLU A 170 -16.31 9.03 15.37
N SER A 171 -15.41 8.93 16.35
CA SER A 171 -14.83 10.04 17.09
C SER A 171 -13.95 10.95 16.24
N GLY A 172 -13.54 10.50 15.06
CA GLY A 172 -12.53 11.15 14.19
C GLY A 172 -11.10 10.73 14.50
N ASN A 173 -10.90 9.80 15.43
CA ASN A 173 -9.58 9.24 15.73
C ASN A 173 -9.18 8.24 14.63
N MET A 174 -7.89 8.22 14.27
CA MET A 174 -7.35 7.30 13.26
C MET A 174 -6.06 6.68 13.80
N TYR A 175 -5.98 5.35 13.74
CA TYR A 175 -4.80 4.62 14.19
C TYR A 175 -4.46 3.45 13.27
N LEU A 176 -3.20 3.05 13.28
CA LEU A 176 -2.71 1.88 12.55
C LEU A 176 -3.09 0.61 13.34
N ARG A 177 -3.87 -0.27 12.72
CA ARG A 177 -4.26 -1.55 13.32
C ARG A 177 -3.17 -2.61 13.16
N HIS A 178 -2.72 -2.82 11.92
CA HIS A 178 -1.63 -3.75 11.61
C HIS A 178 -1.03 -3.41 10.25
N ASP A 179 0.13 -3.96 9.98
CA ASP A 179 0.78 -3.82 8.69
C ASP A 179 1.30 -5.17 8.17
N MET A 180 1.48 -5.26 6.87
CA MET A 180 2.03 -6.42 6.17
C MET A 180 3.20 -5.96 5.31
N ILE A 181 4.34 -6.63 5.44
CA ILE A 181 5.54 -6.28 4.68
C ILE A 181 5.40 -6.81 3.25
N ILE A 182 5.68 -5.95 2.28
CA ILE A 182 5.64 -6.31 0.87
C ILE A 182 7.02 -6.11 0.22
N SER A 183 7.36 -7.01 -0.69
CA SER A 183 8.72 -7.05 -1.26
C SER A 183 9.02 -5.91 -2.24
N LYS A 184 8.01 -5.40 -2.93
CA LYS A 184 8.16 -4.41 -4.02
C LYS A 184 7.46 -3.10 -3.67
N ALA A 185 7.99 -1.98 -4.18
CA ALA A 185 7.36 -0.68 -3.98
C ALA A 185 5.97 -0.65 -4.64
N PRO A 186 4.89 -0.48 -3.88
CA PRO A 186 3.54 -0.45 -4.43
C PRO A 186 3.25 0.88 -5.11
N LEU A 187 2.42 0.85 -6.16
CA LEU A 187 1.99 2.05 -6.89
C LEU A 187 0.48 2.27 -6.81
N CYS A 188 -0.29 1.18 -6.78
CA CYS A 188 -1.75 1.25 -6.77
C CYS A 188 -2.35 0.10 -5.97
N THR A 189 -3.58 0.32 -5.50
CA THR A 189 -4.35 -0.69 -4.75
C THR A 189 -5.77 -0.77 -5.27
N ALA A 190 -6.37 -1.96 -5.20
CA ALA A 190 -7.80 -2.15 -5.44
C ALA A 190 -8.34 -3.17 -4.45
N TRP A 191 -9.31 -2.78 -3.63
CA TRP A 191 -9.99 -3.69 -2.72
C TRP A 191 -10.91 -4.63 -3.51
N LEU A 192 -11.00 -5.91 -3.08
CA LEU A 192 -11.76 -6.97 -3.74
C LEU A 192 -12.59 -7.77 -2.73
N ASP A 193 -13.85 -8.08 -3.08
CA ASP A 193 -14.65 -9.01 -2.29
C ASP A 193 -14.76 -10.41 -2.91
N CYS A 194 -13.97 -10.70 -3.92
CA CYS A 194 -13.95 -11.99 -4.60
C CYS A 194 -13.64 -13.13 -3.62
N PRO A 195 -14.46 -14.21 -3.57
CA PRO A 195 -14.24 -15.31 -2.61
C PRO A 195 -13.13 -16.27 -3.04
N LEU A 196 -11.89 -15.85 -2.97
CA LEU A 196 -10.70 -16.61 -3.40
C LEU A 196 -10.47 -17.88 -2.56
N LYS A 197 -10.83 -17.84 -1.29
CA LYS A 197 -10.67 -18.96 -0.34
C LYS A 197 -11.99 -19.74 -0.09
N GLY A 198 -13.01 -19.52 -0.93
CA GLY A 198 -14.35 -20.07 -0.74
C GLY A 198 -15.26 -19.13 0.05
N GLY A 199 -16.50 -19.52 0.26
CA GLY A 199 -17.49 -18.67 0.94
C GLY A 199 -18.24 -17.76 -0.03
N GLU A 200 -18.99 -16.80 0.50
CA GLU A 200 -19.81 -15.86 -0.29
C GLU A 200 -19.10 -14.56 -0.58
N LYS A 201 -18.22 -14.12 0.32
CA LYS A 201 -17.46 -12.85 0.22
C LYS A 201 -16.02 -13.06 0.61
N GLY A 202 -15.17 -12.19 0.16
CA GLY A 202 -13.78 -12.13 0.55
C GLY A 202 -13.40 -10.71 1.00
N ASN A 203 -12.23 -10.56 1.58
CA ASN A 203 -11.68 -9.29 2.02
C ASN A 203 -10.21 -9.24 1.59
N PHE A 204 -9.99 -8.84 0.34
CA PHE A 204 -8.67 -8.88 -0.28
C PHE A 204 -8.28 -7.52 -0.84
N VAL A 205 -6.98 -7.30 -0.99
CA VAL A 205 -6.45 -6.16 -1.74
C VAL A 205 -5.53 -6.66 -2.85
N ALA A 206 -5.75 -6.17 -4.06
CA ALA A 206 -4.81 -6.31 -5.17
C ALA A 206 -3.86 -5.12 -5.16
N ILE A 207 -2.57 -5.39 -5.38
CA ILE A 207 -1.52 -4.38 -5.43
C ILE A 207 -0.82 -4.46 -6.78
N GLY A 208 -0.67 -3.30 -7.42
CA GLY A 208 0.26 -3.12 -8.53
C GLY A 208 1.54 -2.46 -8.01
N SER A 209 2.68 -2.88 -8.52
CA SER A 209 3.97 -2.43 -8.01
C SER A 209 4.92 -1.96 -9.12
N MET A 210 6.04 -1.37 -8.70
CA MET A 210 7.17 -1.00 -9.59
C MET A 210 7.72 -2.19 -10.38
N ASP A 211 7.52 -3.39 -9.88
CA ASP A 211 7.74 -4.62 -10.65
C ASP A 211 6.48 -4.92 -11.48
N SER A 212 6.60 -5.74 -12.50
CA SER A 212 5.48 -6.17 -13.35
C SER A 212 4.48 -7.10 -12.64
N SER A 213 4.79 -7.56 -11.43
CA SER A 213 3.95 -8.45 -10.63
C SER A 213 2.75 -7.72 -10.03
N LYS A 214 1.67 -8.45 -9.88
CA LYS A 214 0.47 -8.02 -9.17
C LYS A 214 0.18 -9.06 -8.09
N GLU A 215 0.05 -8.60 -6.88
CA GLU A 215 -0.14 -9.45 -5.71
C GLU A 215 -1.53 -9.24 -5.11
N ILE A 216 -2.12 -10.29 -4.60
CA ILE A 216 -3.39 -10.22 -3.87
C ILE A 216 -3.14 -10.72 -2.45
N TRP A 217 -3.49 -9.90 -1.48
CA TRP A 217 -3.30 -10.14 -0.06
C TRP A 217 -4.64 -10.26 0.66
N ASP A 218 -4.71 -11.15 1.64
CA ASP A 218 -5.89 -11.34 2.50
C ASP A 218 -5.81 -10.38 3.68
N LEU A 219 -6.81 -9.52 3.83
CA LEU A 219 -6.85 -8.51 4.90
C LEU A 219 -7.43 -9.03 6.22
N ASP A 220 -7.94 -10.26 6.22
CA ASP A 220 -8.43 -10.93 7.42
C ASP A 220 -7.35 -11.80 8.11
N LEU A 221 -6.12 -11.79 7.56
CA LEU A 221 -4.96 -12.46 8.14
C LEU A 221 -3.91 -11.44 8.57
N VAL A 222 -3.40 -11.57 9.80
CA VAL A 222 -2.22 -10.82 10.25
C VAL A 222 -1.00 -11.75 10.20
N ASN A 223 0.19 -11.14 10.12
CA ASN A 223 1.48 -11.84 10.07
C ASN A 223 1.67 -12.69 8.80
N GLU A 224 0.88 -12.48 7.75
CA GLU A 224 1.09 -13.17 6.47
C GLU A 224 2.31 -12.58 5.76
N VAL A 225 3.19 -13.44 5.28
CA VAL A 225 4.47 -13.04 4.66
C VAL A 225 4.50 -13.23 3.14
N LEU A 226 3.49 -13.92 2.59
CA LEU A 226 3.36 -14.18 1.15
C LEU A 226 1.96 -13.81 0.67
N PRO A 227 1.85 -13.25 -0.55
CA PRO A 227 0.53 -12.97 -1.12
C PRO A 227 -0.23 -14.26 -1.40
N CYS A 228 -1.55 -14.25 -1.21
CA CYS A 228 -2.39 -15.42 -1.48
C CYS A 228 -2.50 -15.75 -2.97
N VAL A 229 -2.35 -14.74 -3.86
CA VAL A 229 -2.33 -14.94 -5.32
C VAL A 229 -1.31 -13.98 -5.97
N GLN A 230 -0.55 -14.49 -6.94
CA GLN A 230 0.29 -13.66 -7.82
C GLN A 230 -0.27 -13.78 -9.25
N LEU A 231 -0.79 -12.68 -9.78
CA LEU A 231 -1.39 -12.65 -11.12
C LEU A 231 -0.31 -12.69 -12.21
N GLY A 232 -0.47 -13.60 -13.16
CA GLY A 232 0.42 -13.76 -14.30
C GLY A 232 1.64 -14.63 -14.04
N ARG A 233 1.84 -15.12 -12.83
CA ARG A 233 2.96 -16.01 -12.47
C ARG A 233 2.47 -17.44 -12.31
N ILE A 234 2.38 -18.16 -13.43
CA ILE A 234 2.09 -19.59 -13.41
C ILE A 234 3.44 -20.30 -13.59
N ALA A 235 3.70 -21.30 -12.74
CA ALA A 235 4.97 -22.03 -12.73
C ALA A 235 5.42 -22.44 -14.15
N GLY A 236 6.51 -21.83 -14.61
CA GLY A 236 7.13 -22.12 -15.89
C GLY A 236 6.64 -21.33 -17.11
N GLN A 237 5.68 -20.42 -16.95
CA GLN A 237 5.21 -19.57 -18.06
C GLN A 237 5.08 -18.10 -17.60
N THR A 238 5.85 -17.23 -18.23
CA THR A 238 5.82 -15.77 -17.99
C THR A 238 5.13 -15.00 -19.12
N SER A 239 4.43 -15.71 -20.02
CA SER A 239 3.91 -15.12 -21.26
C SER A 239 2.80 -14.09 -21.08
N ASP A 240 2.11 -14.11 -19.94
CA ASP A 240 0.93 -13.27 -19.73
C ASP A 240 1.16 -12.07 -18.82
N CYS A 241 2.34 -11.92 -18.20
CA CYS A 241 2.65 -10.79 -17.30
C CYS A 241 2.77 -9.47 -18.07
N HIS A 242 2.65 -8.36 -17.35
CA HIS A 242 3.16 -7.06 -17.80
C HIS A 242 4.69 -7.11 -17.83
N THR A 243 5.32 -6.28 -18.64
CA THR A 243 6.79 -6.18 -18.71
C THR A 243 7.34 -5.00 -17.89
N ASP A 244 6.48 -4.09 -17.48
CA ASP A 244 6.85 -2.83 -16.83
C ASP A 244 5.91 -2.56 -15.64
N PRO A 245 6.17 -1.54 -14.82
CA PRO A 245 5.36 -1.21 -13.65
C PRO A 245 3.86 -1.15 -13.90
N VAL A 246 3.10 -1.67 -12.95
CA VAL A 246 1.63 -1.59 -12.95
C VAL A 246 1.24 -0.31 -12.20
N ILE A 247 0.67 0.63 -12.94
CA ILE A 247 0.40 2.00 -12.46
C ILE A 247 -0.98 2.11 -11.82
N ASP A 248 -1.98 1.38 -12.37
CA ASP A 248 -3.33 1.44 -11.85
C ASP A 248 -4.04 0.10 -11.93
N LEU A 249 -5.01 -0.11 -11.03
CA LEU A 249 -5.84 -1.30 -10.93
C LEU A 249 -7.31 -0.91 -10.73
N ALA A 250 -8.20 -1.52 -11.49
CA ALA A 250 -9.64 -1.34 -11.31
C ALA A 250 -10.35 -2.68 -11.13
N TRP A 251 -11.04 -2.82 -9.99
CA TRP A 251 -11.86 -4.00 -9.71
C TRP A 251 -13.25 -3.84 -10.31
N ASN A 252 -13.77 -4.92 -10.90
CA ASN A 252 -15.12 -4.97 -11.46
C ASN A 252 -16.10 -5.46 -10.40
N LYS A 253 -16.98 -4.59 -9.93
CA LYS A 253 -17.93 -4.88 -8.83
C LYS A 253 -18.99 -5.93 -9.21
N GLU A 254 -19.37 -5.99 -10.49
CA GLU A 254 -20.37 -6.94 -10.99
C GLU A 254 -19.74 -8.30 -11.33
N PHE A 255 -18.64 -8.29 -12.06
CA PHE A 255 -17.84 -9.48 -12.32
C PHE A 255 -16.72 -9.58 -11.28
N ARG A 256 -17.08 -10.00 -10.07
CA ARG A 256 -16.27 -9.91 -8.84
C ARG A 256 -14.88 -10.55 -8.93
N ASN A 257 -14.72 -11.51 -9.87
CA ASN A 257 -13.42 -12.15 -10.13
C ASN A 257 -12.58 -11.40 -11.18
N ILE A 258 -13.02 -10.25 -11.67
CA ILE A 258 -12.33 -9.53 -12.76
C ILE A 258 -11.67 -8.25 -12.24
N VAL A 259 -10.38 -8.11 -12.59
CA VAL A 259 -9.58 -6.90 -12.32
C VAL A 259 -8.94 -6.46 -13.64
N ALA A 260 -8.95 -5.16 -13.93
CA ALA A 260 -8.17 -4.57 -15.01
C ALA A 260 -6.89 -3.95 -14.44
N SER A 261 -5.81 -3.99 -15.20
CA SER A 261 -4.55 -3.33 -14.85
C SER A 261 -4.06 -2.46 -15.99
N ALA A 262 -3.54 -1.28 -15.64
CA ALA A 262 -2.86 -0.36 -16.54
C ALA A 262 -1.36 -0.38 -16.23
N SER A 263 -0.53 -0.32 -17.27
CA SER A 263 0.91 -0.45 -17.09
C SER A 263 1.72 0.50 -17.96
N ALA A 264 2.94 0.73 -17.51
CA ALA A 264 3.97 1.46 -18.26
C ALA A 264 4.35 0.76 -19.57
N ASP A 265 4.02 -0.55 -19.72
CA ASP A 265 4.25 -1.31 -20.96
C ASP A 265 3.25 -0.95 -22.08
N LYS A 266 2.45 0.11 -21.90
CA LYS A 266 1.46 0.65 -22.87
C LYS A 266 0.23 -0.26 -23.06
N LYS A 267 0.07 -1.27 -22.20
CA LYS A 267 -1.01 -2.25 -22.32
C LYS A 267 -2.00 -2.15 -21.16
N VAL A 268 -3.23 -2.53 -21.47
CA VAL A 268 -4.25 -2.80 -20.47
C VAL A 268 -4.52 -4.30 -20.50
N LYS A 269 -4.53 -4.92 -19.32
CA LYS A 269 -4.84 -6.35 -19.20
C LYS A 269 -6.04 -6.56 -18.28
N VAL A 270 -6.85 -7.55 -18.62
CA VAL A 270 -8.00 -7.98 -17.81
C VAL A 270 -7.69 -9.37 -17.24
N TRP A 271 -7.79 -9.48 -15.94
CA TRP A 271 -7.40 -10.67 -15.18
C TRP A 271 -8.61 -11.33 -14.53
N ASP A 272 -8.60 -12.65 -14.53
CA ASP A 272 -9.48 -13.45 -13.69
C ASP A 272 -8.69 -13.82 -12.43
N VAL A 273 -9.00 -13.17 -11.31
CA VAL A 273 -8.27 -13.34 -10.05
C VAL A 273 -8.45 -14.74 -9.45
N ALA A 274 -9.59 -15.40 -9.71
CA ALA A 274 -9.85 -16.75 -9.23
C ALA A 274 -8.96 -17.81 -9.89
N THR A 275 -8.54 -17.56 -11.14
CA THR A 275 -7.64 -18.47 -11.86
C THR A 275 -6.21 -17.95 -11.98
N GLY A 276 -5.96 -16.70 -11.62
CA GLY A 276 -4.66 -16.03 -11.75
C GLY A 276 -4.27 -15.71 -13.21
N LYS A 277 -5.17 -15.90 -14.18
CA LYS A 277 -4.86 -15.81 -15.60
C LYS A 277 -5.27 -14.51 -16.24
N CYS A 278 -4.47 -14.02 -17.17
CA CYS A 278 -4.86 -12.95 -18.08
C CYS A 278 -5.91 -13.46 -19.08
N LYS A 279 -7.05 -12.79 -19.15
CA LYS A 279 -8.13 -13.10 -20.10
C LYS A 279 -7.99 -12.30 -21.39
N VAL A 280 -7.66 -11.02 -21.28
CA VAL A 280 -7.60 -10.08 -22.40
C VAL A 280 -6.38 -9.18 -22.26
N THR A 281 -5.66 -8.95 -23.35
CA THR A 281 -4.62 -7.94 -23.46
C THR A 281 -5.01 -6.95 -24.56
N MET A 282 -5.00 -5.67 -24.25
CA MET A 282 -5.32 -4.57 -25.17
C MET A 282 -4.08 -3.70 -25.40
N GLU A 283 -3.78 -3.45 -26.69
CA GLU A 283 -2.59 -2.72 -27.15
C GLU A 283 -3.03 -1.54 -28.04
N HIS A 284 -3.76 -0.60 -27.47
CA HIS A 284 -4.35 0.50 -28.24
C HIS A 284 -3.75 1.87 -27.89
N HIS A 285 -2.87 1.95 -26.91
CA HIS A 285 -2.15 3.16 -26.52
C HIS A 285 -0.71 3.16 -27.04
N GLU A 286 -0.18 4.36 -27.28
CA GLU A 286 1.17 4.57 -27.81
C GLU A 286 2.21 4.89 -26.73
N GLU A 287 1.73 5.23 -25.51
CA GLU A 287 2.54 5.53 -24.34
C GLU A 287 1.97 4.85 -23.10
N LYS A 288 2.60 5.07 -21.93
CA LYS A 288 2.20 4.48 -20.64
C LYS A 288 0.72 4.66 -20.38
N VAL A 289 0.03 3.61 -19.94
CA VAL A 289 -1.34 3.70 -19.47
C VAL A 289 -1.30 3.99 -17.96
N LYS A 290 -1.89 5.12 -17.57
CA LYS A 290 -1.85 5.60 -16.19
C LYS A 290 -3.13 5.32 -15.40
N ALA A 291 -4.28 5.18 -16.09
CA ALA A 291 -5.57 5.04 -15.41
C ALA A 291 -6.47 4.04 -16.12
N VAL A 292 -7.26 3.28 -15.36
CA VAL A 292 -8.31 2.39 -15.87
C VAL A 292 -9.56 2.49 -14.98
N ALA A 293 -10.76 2.48 -15.59
CA ALA A 293 -12.01 2.58 -14.83
C ALA A 293 -13.13 1.79 -15.49
N TRP A 294 -13.77 0.89 -14.75
CA TRP A 294 -14.97 0.16 -15.20
C TRP A 294 -16.22 1.05 -15.10
N ASN A 295 -17.10 0.96 -16.08
CA ASN A 295 -18.39 1.65 -16.02
C ASN A 295 -19.30 0.97 -14.97
N HIS A 296 -19.97 1.78 -14.17
CA HIS A 296 -20.85 1.28 -13.09
C HIS A 296 -22.17 0.67 -13.61
N TYR A 297 -22.64 1.10 -14.80
CA TYR A 297 -23.91 0.67 -15.38
C TYR A 297 -23.72 -0.41 -16.46
N ALA A 298 -22.59 -0.38 -17.15
CA ALA A 298 -22.22 -1.36 -18.16
C ALA A 298 -20.88 -2.00 -17.76
N PRO A 299 -20.91 -3.03 -16.91
CA PRO A 299 -19.69 -3.56 -16.28
C PRO A 299 -18.68 -4.19 -17.25
N GLU A 300 -19.09 -4.44 -18.49
CA GLU A 300 -18.18 -4.86 -19.56
C GLU A 300 -17.42 -3.69 -20.20
N VAL A 301 -17.79 -2.44 -19.94
CA VAL A 301 -17.16 -1.25 -20.54
C VAL A 301 -16.02 -0.74 -19.67
N LEU A 302 -14.85 -0.61 -20.27
CA LEU A 302 -13.63 -0.14 -19.63
C LEU A 302 -13.12 1.13 -20.31
N LEU A 303 -12.76 2.15 -19.48
CA LEU A 303 -11.96 3.29 -19.92
C LEU A 303 -10.49 3.04 -19.59
N SER A 304 -9.61 3.55 -20.44
CA SER A 304 -8.18 3.62 -20.17
C SER A 304 -7.65 4.99 -20.58
N GLY A 305 -6.77 5.55 -19.76
CA GLY A 305 -6.14 6.85 -19.96
C GLY A 305 -4.62 6.72 -20.03
N SER A 306 -4.01 7.49 -20.91
CA SER A 306 -2.58 7.30 -21.21
C SER A 306 -1.81 8.63 -21.29
N SER A 307 -0.49 8.53 -21.10
CA SER A 307 0.47 9.60 -21.36
C SER A 307 0.50 10.01 -22.85
N ASP A 308 -0.11 9.21 -23.74
CA ASP A 308 -0.24 9.62 -25.16
C ASP A 308 -1.29 10.74 -25.37
N GLY A 309 -1.89 11.24 -24.29
CA GLY A 309 -2.90 12.30 -24.33
C GLY A 309 -4.23 11.83 -24.90
N THR A 310 -4.58 10.56 -24.66
CA THR A 310 -5.86 10.00 -25.10
C THR A 310 -6.56 9.19 -24.00
N VAL A 311 -7.89 9.17 -24.06
CA VAL A 311 -8.75 8.24 -23.34
C VAL A 311 -9.39 7.31 -24.35
N VAL A 312 -9.39 6.02 -24.08
CA VAL A 312 -10.01 5.01 -24.95
C VAL A 312 -11.06 4.22 -24.15
N MET A 313 -12.24 4.06 -24.74
CA MET A 313 -13.32 3.22 -24.20
C MET A 313 -13.42 1.95 -25.03
N LYS A 314 -13.40 0.80 -24.35
CA LYS A 314 -13.50 -0.52 -25.01
C LYS A 314 -14.41 -1.47 -24.24
N ASP A 315 -14.87 -2.52 -24.93
CA ASP A 315 -15.45 -3.70 -24.28
C ASP A 315 -14.29 -4.53 -23.70
N GLY A 316 -14.30 -4.73 -22.38
CA GLY A 316 -13.25 -5.46 -21.66
C GLY A 316 -13.19 -6.96 -21.97
N ARG A 317 -14.18 -7.48 -22.72
CA ARG A 317 -14.22 -8.89 -23.15
C ARG A 317 -13.57 -9.10 -24.51
N ASP A 318 -13.47 -8.06 -25.33
CA ASP A 318 -13.07 -8.16 -26.74
C ASP A 318 -11.92 -7.19 -27.07
N PRO A 319 -10.69 -7.69 -27.17
CA PRO A 319 -9.53 -6.84 -27.51
C PRO A 319 -9.64 -6.23 -28.92
N SER A 320 -10.40 -6.87 -29.83
CA SER A 320 -10.56 -6.43 -31.22
C SER A 320 -11.57 -5.30 -31.38
N HIS A 321 -12.38 -4.99 -30.35
CA HIS A 321 -13.37 -3.92 -30.36
C HIS A 321 -12.70 -2.58 -30.72
N SER A 322 -13.25 -1.86 -31.70
CA SER A 322 -12.64 -0.60 -32.18
C SER A 322 -12.63 0.50 -31.11
N GLY A 323 -13.64 0.52 -30.28
CA GLY A 323 -13.76 1.49 -29.19
C GLY A 323 -14.04 2.92 -29.64
N LEU A 324 -14.09 3.81 -28.65
CA LEU A 324 -14.13 5.27 -28.87
C LEU A 324 -12.83 5.87 -28.28
N LYS A 325 -12.29 6.86 -28.98
CA LYS A 325 -11.01 7.49 -28.58
C LYS A 325 -11.17 9.01 -28.52
N TRP A 326 -10.93 9.59 -27.34
CA TRP A 326 -10.94 11.04 -27.10
C TRP A 326 -9.50 11.54 -26.97
N SER A 327 -9.25 12.75 -27.53
CA SER A 327 -7.96 13.42 -27.34
C SER A 327 -8.05 14.47 -26.23
N THR A 328 -7.23 14.31 -25.22
CA THR A 328 -7.14 15.23 -24.08
C THR A 328 -6.11 16.35 -24.30
N LYS A 329 -5.16 16.16 -25.22
CA LYS A 329 -4.05 17.07 -25.55
C LYS A 329 -3.00 17.23 -24.44
N ALA A 330 -3.18 16.58 -23.29
CA ALA A 330 -2.23 16.49 -22.18
C ALA A 330 -2.29 15.07 -21.63
N GLU A 331 -1.27 14.65 -20.90
CA GLU A 331 -1.23 13.32 -20.29
C GLU A 331 -2.42 13.12 -19.35
N VAL A 332 -3.04 11.95 -19.42
CA VAL A 332 -4.13 11.56 -18.52
C VAL A 332 -3.51 10.97 -17.25
N GLU A 333 -3.90 11.51 -16.10
CA GLU A 333 -3.44 11.04 -14.79
C GLU A 333 -4.44 10.08 -14.13
N ASP A 334 -5.74 10.44 -14.14
CA ASP A 334 -6.78 9.61 -13.51
C ASP A 334 -8.09 9.72 -14.31
N LEU A 335 -8.98 8.73 -14.12
CA LEU A 335 -10.27 8.60 -14.79
C LEU A 335 -11.37 8.22 -13.81
N ALA A 336 -12.50 8.90 -13.88
CA ALA A 336 -13.65 8.53 -13.05
C ALA A 336 -14.95 8.61 -13.87
N TRP A 337 -15.73 7.52 -13.83
CA TRP A 337 -17.11 7.54 -14.30
C TRP A 337 -17.98 8.28 -13.29
N ASP A 338 -18.95 9.03 -13.80
CA ASP A 338 -19.96 9.68 -12.95
C ASP A 338 -20.91 8.59 -12.40
N PRO A 339 -20.99 8.40 -11.08
CA PRO A 339 -21.86 7.36 -10.50
C PRO A 339 -23.37 7.68 -10.66
N HIS A 340 -23.70 8.90 -11.10
CA HIS A 340 -25.10 9.34 -11.31
C HIS A 340 -25.47 9.42 -12.77
N SER A 341 -24.53 9.08 -13.69
CA SER A 341 -24.76 9.16 -15.14
C SER A 341 -24.05 8.01 -15.87
N GLU A 342 -24.81 7.16 -16.53
CA GLU A 342 -24.25 6.00 -17.25
C GLU A 342 -23.34 6.40 -18.43
N HIS A 343 -23.40 7.66 -18.88
CA HIS A 343 -22.73 8.09 -20.11
C HIS A 343 -21.62 9.13 -19.91
N SER A 344 -21.44 9.60 -18.66
CA SER A 344 -20.51 10.69 -18.38
C SER A 344 -19.28 10.22 -17.62
N PHE A 345 -18.12 10.76 -17.99
CA PHE A 345 -16.87 10.53 -17.24
C PHE A 345 -16.01 11.79 -17.23
N VAL A 346 -15.06 11.83 -16.32
CA VAL A 346 -14.05 12.90 -16.26
C VAL A 346 -12.66 12.30 -16.35
N ALA A 347 -11.74 13.08 -16.90
CA ALA A 347 -10.31 12.77 -16.94
C ALA A 347 -9.52 13.91 -16.30
N SER A 348 -8.65 13.59 -15.37
CA SER A 348 -7.69 14.54 -14.80
C SER A 348 -6.40 14.49 -15.61
N LEU A 349 -5.71 15.62 -15.68
CA LEU A 349 -4.60 15.81 -16.61
C LEU A 349 -3.38 16.43 -15.89
N GLU A 350 -2.20 16.17 -16.46
CA GLU A 350 -0.90 16.71 -16.05
C GLU A 350 -0.88 18.25 -16.04
N ASP A 351 -1.65 18.88 -16.96
CA ASP A 351 -1.67 20.35 -17.11
C ASP A 351 -2.51 21.10 -16.06
N GLY A 352 -2.98 20.40 -15.03
CA GLY A 352 -3.79 20.99 -13.96
C GLY A 352 -5.29 21.11 -14.31
N THR A 353 -5.71 20.54 -15.45
CA THR A 353 -7.12 20.61 -15.87
C THR A 353 -7.84 19.27 -15.64
N VAL A 354 -9.16 19.36 -15.50
CA VAL A 354 -10.07 18.20 -15.54
C VAL A 354 -11.05 18.43 -16.69
N LYS A 355 -11.23 17.42 -17.52
CA LYS A 355 -12.16 17.48 -18.68
C LYS A 355 -13.29 16.49 -18.50
N GLY A 356 -14.52 16.96 -18.70
CA GLY A 356 -15.70 16.10 -18.66
C GLY A 356 -16.16 15.74 -20.06
N PHE A 357 -16.57 14.48 -20.24
CA PHE A 357 -16.98 13.92 -21.53
C PHE A 357 -18.31 13.20 -21.40
N ASP A 358 -19.06 13.14 -22.53
CA ASP A 358 -20.25 12.30 -22.68
C ASP A 358 -20.00 11.36 -23.86
N ILE A 359 -20.13 10.07 -23.66
CA ILE A 359 -19.84 9.03 -24.67
C ILE A 359 -20.80 9.10 -25.87
N ARG A 360 -21.95 9.80 -25.74
CA ARG A 360 -22.93 9.99 -26.81
C ARG A 360 -22.58 11.16 -27.71
N ALA A 361 -21.65 12.02 -27.30
CA ALA A 361 -21.26 13.19 -28.10
C ALA A 361 -20.58 12.74 -29.39
N SER A 362 -21.15 13.15 -30.52
CA SER A 362 -20.68 12.73 -31.84
C SER A 362 -19.31 13.33 -32.23
N ASP A 363 -18.98 14.48 -31.67
CA ASP A 363 -17.74 15.21 -31.98
C ASP A 363 -16.59 14.85 -31.05
N LEU A 364 -16.83 14.03 -30.01
CA LEU A 364 -15.84 13.56 -29.02
C LEU A 364 -15.12 14.73 -28.32
N SER A 365 -15.77 15.93 -28.27
CA SER A 365 -15.21 17.08 -27.56
C SER A 365 -15.61 17.06 -26.08
N PRO A 366 -14.82 17.69 -25.19
CA PRO A 366 -15.21 17.77 -23.79
C PRO A 366 -16.44 18.66 -23.58
N ASN A 367 -17.37 18.24 -22.74
CA ASN A 367 -18.54 19.02 -22.32
C ASN A 367 -18.14 20.25 -21.51
N PHE A 368 -17.07 20.12 -20.73
CA PHE A 368 -16.49 21.21 -19.97
C PHE A 368 -14.98 21.00 -19.79
N ILE A 369 -14.28 22.10 -19.52
CA ILE A 369 -12.87 22.11 -19.14
C ILE A 369 -12.79 22.89 -17.82
N LEU A 370 -12.28 22.25 -16.77
CA LEU A 370 -12.11 22.82 -15.47
C LEU A 370 -10.60 23.04 -15.22
N HIS A 371 -10.16 24.27 -15.02
CA HIS A 371 -8.81 24.59 -14.56
C HIS A 371 -8.77 24.44 -13.04
N ALA A 372 -8.50 23.23 -12.58
CA ALA A 372 -8.64 22.85 -11.18
C ALA A 372 -7.46 23.31 -10.35
N HIS A 373 -6.24 23.07 -10.81
CA HIS A 373 -5.02 23.24 -10.02
C HIS A 373 -3.91 23.91 -10.83
N TYR A 374 -2.87 24.36 -10.15
CA TYR A 374 -1.64 24.89 -10.77
C TYR A 374 -0.66 23.79 -11.16
N GLY A 375 -0.73 22.64 -10.47
CA GLY A 375 0.06 21.45 -10.75
C GLY A 375 -0.81 20.33 -11.32
N GLU A 376 -0.17 19.22 -11.63
CA GLU A 376 -0.78 17.96 -12.08
C GLU A 376 -1.97 17.57 -11.18
N VAL A 377 -3.10 17.22 -11.75
CA VAL A 377 -4.25 16.68 -11.01
C VAL A 377 -4.07 15.15 -10.93
N SER A 378 -3.47 14.71 -9.84
CA SER A 378 -3.03 13.32 -9.66
C SER A 378 -4.19 12.33 -9.46
N SER A 379 -5.30 12.78 -8.87
CA SER A 379 -6.44 11.89 -8.61
C SER A 379 -7.75 12.65 -8.50
N ILE A 380 -8.85 11.99 -8.86
CA ILE A 380 -10.20 12.53 -8.84
C ILE A 380 -11.18 11.52 -8.24
N SER A 381 -12.17 12.00 -7.51
CA SER A 381 -13.20 11.14 -6.93
C SER A 381 -14.57 11.81 -6.97
N TYR A 382 -15.55 11.13 -7.52
CA TYR A 382 -16.95 11.53 -7.40
C TYR A 382 -17.54 11.12 -6.07
N ASN A 383 -18.44 11.94 -5.56
CA ASN A 383 -19.23 11.57 -4.40
C ASN A 383 -20.40 10.66 -4.84
N ILE A 384 -20.55 9.53 -4.17
CA ILE A 384 -21.57 8.52 -4.53
C ILE A 384 -23.00 8.96 -4.13
N GLN A 385 -23.16 9.82 -3.12
CA GLN A 385 -24.47 10.25 -2.63
C GLN A 385 -24.88 11.64 -3.15
N ALA A 386 -23.91 12.54 -3.33
CA ALA A 386 -24.14 13.91 -3.76
C ALA A 386 -23.87 14.06 -5.28
N PRO A 387 -24.91 14.12 -6.11
CA PRO A 387 -24.73 14.29 -7.56
C PRO A 387 -23.92 15.55 -7.87
N ASN A 388 -23.07 15.45 -8.88
CA ASN A 388 -22.22 16.53 -9.38
C ASN A 388 -21.09 16.98 -8.42
N LEU A 389 -20.95 16.38 -7.24
CA LEU A 389 -19.85 16.71 -6.32
C LEU A 389 -18.61 15.92 -6.72
N LEU A 390 -17.55 16.64 -7.11
CA LEU A 390 -16.25 16.07 -7.51
C LEU A 390 -15.15 16.60 -6.58
N ALA A 391 -14.29 15.71 -6.10
CA ALA A 391 -13.05 16.04 -5.44
C ALA A 391 -11.88 15.90 -6.43
N THR A 392 -10.92 16.80 -6.36
CA THR A 392 -9.67 16.76 -7.13
C THR A 392 -8.49 16.92 -6.18
N GLY A 393 -7.50 16.06 -6.30
CA GLY A 393 -6.23 16.13 -5.58
C GLY A 393 -5.08 16.46 -6.53
N SER A 394 -4.09 17.20 -6.05
CA SER A 394 -3.00 17.67 -6.90
C SER A 394 -1.64 17.62 -6.18
N ARG A 395 -0.61 17.55 -6.98
CA ARG A 395 0.78 17.72 -6.48
C ARG A 395 1.05 19.13 -5.97
N ASP A 396 0.13 20.10 -6.15
CA ASP A 396 0.21 21.42 -5.52
C ASP A 396 -0.17 21.39 -4.01
N GLU A 397 -0.27 20.19 -3.42
CA GLU A 397 -0.58 19.91 -2.01
C GLU A 397 -2.02 20.26 -1.61
N SER A 398 -2.86 20.60 -2.57
CA SER A 398 -4.25 20.99 -2.28
C SER A 398 -5.25 19.96 -2.78
N VAL A 399 -6.38 19.90 -2.08
CA VAL A 399 -7.58 19.16 -2.48
C VAL A 399 -8.70 20.18 -2.64
N LYS A 400 -9.40 20.10 -3.78
CA LYS A 400 -10.52 21.01 -4.07
C LYS A 400 -11.79 20.25 -4.35
N LEU A 401 -12.91 20.86 -3.94
CA LEU A 401 -14.26 20.34 -4.19
C LEU A 401 -14.98 21.23 -5.19
N TRP A 402 -15.66 20.59 -6.14
CA TRP A 402 -16.32 21.22 -7.28
C TRP A 402 -17.75 20.75 -7.41
N ASP A 403 -18.65 21.66 -7.79
CA ASP A 403 -19.99 21.35 -8.26
C ASP A 403 -20.00 21.41 -9.79
N LEU A 404 -20.31 20.28 -10.44
CA LEU A 404 -20.31 20.12 -11.89
C LEU A 404 -21.69 20.33 -12.52
N SER A 405 -22.66 20.89 -11.78
CA SER A 405 -24.04 21.06 -12.24
C SER A 405 -24.10 21.78 -13.60
N ASN A 406 -24.90 21.22 -14.50
CA ASN A 406 -25.15 21.78 -15.85
C ASN A 406 -23.90 21.89 -16.74
N ASN A 407 -22.86 21.08 -16.46
CA ASN A 407 -21.54 21.14 -17.13
C ASN A 407 -20.87 22.52 -16.98
N GLN A 408 -21.12 23.18 -15.85
CA GLN A 408 -20.51 24.46 -15.49
C GLN A 408 -19.81 24.33 -14.14
N PRO A 409 -18.59 23.81 -14.12
CA PRO A 409 -17.87 23.59 -12.88
C PRO A 409 -17.77 24.86 -12.03
N SER A 410 -18.13 24.77 -10.76
CA SER A 410 -18.00 25.86 -9.80
C SER A 410 -17.27 25.39 -8.56
N TRP A 411 -16.34 26.22 -8.10
CA TRP A 411 -15.56 25.97 -6.87
C TRP A 411 -16.48 26.00 -5.63
N ILE A 412 -16.27 25.05 -4.73
CA ILE A 412 -16.99 24.96 -3.45
C ILE A 412 -16.03 25.20 -2.27
N ALA A 413 -14.96 24.42 -2.19
CA ALA A 413 -14.06 24.40 -1.05
C ALA A 413 -12.64 24.00 -1.45
N THR A 414 -11.66 24.40 -0.66
CA THR A 414 -10.27 23.97 -0.78
C THR A 414 -9.75 23.56 0.59
N ASN A 415 -9.03 22.48 0.65
CA ASN A 415 -8.34 22.01 1.85
C ASN A 415 -6.87 21.76 1.53
N MET A 416 -6.00 22.05 2.51
CA MET A 416 -4.59 21.67 2.52
C MET A 416 -4.45 20.58 3.60
N PRO A 417 -4.55 19.32 3.24
CA PRO A 417 -4.69 18.24 4.23
C PRO A 417 -3.41 17.89 5.00
N ASN A 418 -2.30 18.60 4.76
CA ASN A 418 -0.99 18.29 5.35
C ASN A 418 -0.51 16.86 5.00
N ALA A 419 -0.89 16.38 3.82
CA ALA A 419 -0.44 15.10 3.28
C ALA A 419 0.76 15.25 2.34
N GLY A 420 1.26 16.48 2.16
CA GLY A 420 2.27 16.84 1.15
C GLY A 420 1.68 16.78 -0.26
N GLU A 421 2.51 16.47 -1.27
CA GLU A 421 2.03 16.22 -2.63
C GLU A 421 0.94 15.14 -2.59
N VAL A 422 -0.27 15.45 -3.07
CA VAL A 422 -1.38 14.51 -3.06
C VAL A 422 -1.22 13.51 -4.21
N PHE A 423 -1.32 12.22 -3.91
CA PHE A 423 -1.25 11.14 -4.90
C PHE A 423 -2.60 10.51 -5.17
N SER A 424 -3.45 10.36 -4.15
CA SER A 424 -4.79 9.78 -4.33
C SER A 424 -5.80 10.44 -3.41
N VAL A 425 -7.04 10.56 -3.90
CA VAL A 425 -8.21 11.02 -3.14
C VAL A 425 -9.38 10.07 -3.41
N SER A 426 -10.16 9.76 -2.39
CA SER A 426 -11.36 8.93 -2.57
C SER A 426 -12.40 9.22 -1.49
N PHE A 427 -13.65 9.42 -1.91
CA PHE A 427 -14.79 9.47 -0.99
C PHE A 427 -15.10 8.07 -0.46
N SER A 428 -15.48 7.99 0.81
CA SER A 428 -15.97 6.74 1.39
C SER A 428 -17.37 6.41 0.87
N ALA A 429 -17.58 5.15 0.49
CA ALA A 429 -18.91 4.67 0.08
C ALA A 429 -19.87 4.57 1.29
N ASP A 430 -19.36 4.21 2.45
CA ASP A 430 -20.15 4.02 3.68
C ASP A 430 -20.49 5.35 4.38
N CYS A 431 -19.56 6.32 4.30
CA CYS A 431 -19.73 7.66 4.85
C CYS A 431 -19.41 8.68 3.75
N PRO A 432 -20.38 8.96 2.86
CA PRO A 432 -20.10 9.63 1.57
C PRO A 432 -19.48 11.02 1.65
N PHE A 433 -19.54 11.68 2.79
CA PHE A 433 -18.94 13.02 2.96
C PHE A 433 -17.56 12.98 3.65
N LEU A 434 -17.05 11.77 3.93
CA LEU A 434 -15.66 11.60 4.34
C LEU A 434 -14.79 11.37 3.09
N LEU A 435 -13.76 12.18 2.95
CA LEU A 435 -12.79 12.12 1.87
C LEU A 435 -11.42 11.74 2.44
N ALA A 436 -10.90 10.58 2.08
CA ALA A 436 -9.52 10.24 2.40
C ALA A 436 -8.58 10.84 1.35
N VAL A 437 -7.42 11.26 1.81
CA VAL A 437 -6.38 11.89 0.99
C VAL A 437 -5.04 11.30 1.41
N CYS A 438 -4.29 10.77 0.46
CA CYS A 438 -2.94 10.30 0.74
C CYS A 438 -1.90 11.01 -0.14
N GLY A 439 -0.69 11.07 0.38
CA GLY A 439 0.38 11.75 -0.33
C GLY A 439 1.77 11.48 0.24
N SER A 440 2.68 12.37 -0.08
CA SER A 440 4.10 12.22 0.26
C SER A 440 4.38 12.21 1.77
N GLU A 441 3.53 12.84 2.57
CA GLU A 441 3.71 12.95 4.04
C GLU A 441 2.77 12.03 4.84
N GLY A 442 1.77 11.41 4.20
CA GLY A 442 0.90 10.47 4.91
C GLY A 442 -0.54 10.42 4.43
N LEU A 443 -1.42 9.96 5.33
CA LEU A 443 -2.86 9.82 5.14
C LEU A 443 -3.60 10.85 6.00
N ASN A 444 -4.64 11.45 5.44
CA ASN A 444 -5.56 12.32 6.17
C ASN A 444 -7.00 12.03 5.75
N VAL A 445 -7.94 12.19 6.66
CA VAL A 445 -9.38 12.06 6.35
C VAL A 445 -10.06 13.40 6.64
N TRP A 446 -10.74 13.94 5.62
CA TRP A 446 -11.46 15.21 5.70
C TRP A 446 -12.97 14.98 5.73
N ASP A 447 -13.64 15.40 6.82
CA ASP A 447 -15.11 15.52 6.83
C ASP A 447 -15.48 16.76 6.01
N THR A 448 -15.92 16.54 4.78
CA THR A 448 -16.22 17.62 3.84
C THR A 448 -17.43 18.46 4.28
N LEU A 449 -18.35 17.89 5.08
CA LEU A 449 -19.49 18.66 5.64
C LEU A 449 -19.07 19.68 6.70
N SER A 450 -17.85 19.57 7.23
CA SER A 450 -17.30 20.60 8.13
C SER A 450 -17.09 21.94 7.41
N ASP A 451 -16.93 21.91 6.06
CA ASP A 451 -16.86 23.12 5.26
C ASP A 451 -18.25 23.73 5.04
N THR A 452 -18.35 25.05 5.21
CA THR A 452 -19.62 25.77 5.12
C THR A 452 -20.21 25.80 3.71
N GLY A 453 -19.38 25.79 2.66
CA GLY A 453 -19.81 25.73 1.26
C GLY A 453 -20.45 24.41 0.91
N VAL A 454 -19.84 23.32 1.35
CA VAL A 454 -20.34 21.95 1.15
C VAL A 454 -21.62 21.74 1.99
N SER A 455 -21.56 22.09 3.28
CA SER A 455 -22.69 21.91 4.21
C SER A 455 -23.94 22.67 3.73
N ARG A 456 -23.77 23.87 3.17
CA ARG A 456 -24.88 24.66 2.64
C ARG A 456 -25.53 24.01 1.41
N ARG A 457 -24.74 23.37 0.53
CA ARG A 457 -25.25 22.76 -0.71
C ARG A 457 -25.78 21.34 -0.47
N TYR A 458 -25.09 20.55 0.32
CA TYR A 458 -25.33 19.11 0.45
C TYR A 458 -25.67 18.64 1.87
N GLY A 459 -25.67 19.53 2.86
CA GLY A 459 -25.91 19.17 4.26
C GLY A 459 -27.29 18.59 4.56
N SER A 460 -28.28 18.88 3.72
CA SER A 460 -29.62 18.27 3.82
C SER A 460 -29.66 16.82 3.34
N SER A 461 -28.58 16.36 2.71
CA SER A 461 -28.44 14.98 2.19
C SER A 461 -27.78 14.05 3.21
N ARG A 462 -27.60 14.48 4.45
CA ARG A 462 -27.05 13.62 5.52
C ARG A 462 -28.05 12.49 5.79
N PRO A 463 -27.60 11.21 5.79
CA PRO A 463 -28.49 10.06 6.00
C PRO A 463 -29.09 10.01 7.42
#